data_9619eeb9c5a0eddcdde79267b34eef10
#
_entry.id   9619eeb9c5a0eddcdde79267b34eef10
#
_cell.length_a   1.000
_cell.length_b   1.000
_cell.length_c   1.000
_cell.angle_alpha   90.00
_cell.angle_beta   90.00
_cell.angle_gamma   90.00
#
_symmetry.space_group_name_H-M   'P 1'
#
loop_
_entity.id
_entity.type
_entity.pdbx_description
1 polymer ?
#
loop_
_entity_poly.entity_id
_entity_poly.type
_entity_poly.pdbx_seq_one_letter_code
_entity_poly.pdbx_strand_id
1 'polypeptide(L)'
;LKRTDVSIQKARDTGNAQLTGPITLVQDSKKTPGFLFYTPFYKNGAKPDSIESRRSLIAGVTYAPFIMKKFMQGTLAEKYRHVSIQIHDNGELLFNDHADRNLEDVDQDPLFTKEEHVELYGRVWTFSIQSNLAFRDEFSSNQSAFILIGGLIIDALLLALFLLLTKANRQALAYANEMTKALEEKTSNLEKSNSDLEQFSYVASHDLKSPLNAIQNLVEWITEDCHDAISDESKKHLALLTQRSNRMMKLLDDLLEYSRINRNEFKNEFVNLKEMSTDVFAMQNKPEGFTLSAPDIEITIPKTPLEIVLRNLISNAIKHHGNQNGHIDVLYESNADYHIIIVEDDGPGIPLEFHDKALEMFQTLKPRDKVEGSGMGLAMIKRIIEHYKGKILISSDGKNGTKVSVYWPIINA
;
A
#
# COMPACT_ATOMS: atom_id res chain seq x y z
N LEU A 1 48.82 -31.37 -9.30
CA LEU A 1 49.06 -30.12 -8.54
C LEU A 1 48.58 -28.87 -9.32
N LYS A 2 49.00 -28.63 -10.58
CA LYS A 2 48.55 -27.40 -11.31
C LYS A 2 47.03 -27.24 -11.44
N ARG A 3 46.27 -28.34 -11.63
CA ARG A 3 44.79 -28.27 -11.77
C ARG A 3 44.08 -27.95 -10.46
N THR A 4 44.62 -28.41 -9.34
CA THR A 4 44.10 -28.13 -8.00
C THR A 4 44.33 -26.65 -7.62
N ASP A 5 45.50 -26.12 -7.94
CA ASP A 5 45.86 -24.71 -7.62
C ASP A 5 44.93 -23.72 -8.35
N VAL A 6 44.58 -23.97 -9.61
CA VAL A 6 43.69 -23.10 -10.38
C VAL A 6 42.26 -23.12 -9.79
N SER A 7 41.75 -24.29 -9.39
CA SER A 7 40.40 -24.39 -8.81
C SER A 7 40.34 -23.77 -7.43
N ILE A 8 41.38 -23.86 -6.60
CA ILE A 8 41.50 -23.23 -5.30
C ILE A 8 41.49 -21.69 -5.45
N GLN A 9 42.29 -21.16 -6.41
CA GLN A 9 42.32 -19.73 -6.68
C GLN A 9 40.96 -19.20 -7.17
N LYS A 10 40.30 -19.94 -8.08
CA LYS A 10 38.97 -19.61 -8.55
C LYS A 10 37.94 -19.61 -7.41
N ALA A 11 37.94 -20.66 -6.58
CA ALA A 11 37.05 -20.71 -5.41
C ALA A 11 37.24 -19.53 -4.49
N ARG A 12 38.50 -19.20 -4.15
CA ARG A 12 38.84 -18.03 -3.35
C ARG A 12 38.32 -16.74 -4.00
N ASP A 13 38.62 -16.52 -5.29
CA ASP A 13 38.37 -15.27 -5.97
C ASP A 13 36.88 -15.05 -6.28
N THR A 14 36.14 -16.13 -6.57
CA THR A 14 34.66 -16.05 -6.81
C THR A 14 33.84 -16.08 -5.53
N GLY A 15 34.36 -16.65 -4.45
CA GLY A 15 33.59 -16.93 -3.23
C GLY A 15 32.65 -18.14 -3.35
N ASN A 16 32.60 -18.78 -4.50
CA ASN A 16 31.75 -19.92 -4.78
C ASN A 16 32.53 -21.25 -4.79
N ALA A 17 31.83 -22.33 -4.55
CA ALA A 17 32.41 -23.67 -4.70
C ALA A 17 32.90 -23.89 -6.12
N GLN A 18 34.01 -24.66 -6.29
CA GLN A 18 34.62 -24.95 -7.56
C GLN A 18 35.02 -26.43 -7.65
N LEU A 19 34.91 -27.00 -8.85
CA LEU A 19 35.38 -28.34 -9.14
C LEU A 19 36.77 -28.30 -9.78
N THR A 20 37.59 -29.32 -9.50
CA THR A 20 38.81 -29.57 -10.31
C THR A 20 38.44 -30.24 -11.63
N GLY A 21 39.32 -30.17 -12.61
CA GLY A 21 39.31 -31.15 -13.72
C GLY A 21 39.58 -32.57 -13.23
N PRO A 22 39.54 -33.54 -14.14
CA PRO A 22 39.85 -34.95 -13.83
C PRO A 22 41.25 -35.07 -13.20
N ILE A 23 41.30 -35.72 -12.04
CA ILE A 23 42.53 -36.03 -11.31
C ILE A 23 42.52 -37.48 -10.85
N THR A 24 43.69 -38.04 -10.64
CA THR A 24 43.84 -39.33 -9.97
C THR A 24 44.08 -39.05 -8.48
N LEU A 25 43.18 -39.53 -7.61
CA LEU A 25 43.33 -39.39 -6.19
C LEU A 25 44.40 -40.33 -5.64
N VAL A 26 45.26 -39.82 -4.78
CA VAL A 26 46.40 -40.54 -4.20
C VAL A 26 45.93 -41.76 -3.38
N GLN A 27 44.72 -41.71 -2.87
CA GLN A 27 44.13 -42.79 -2.08
C GLN A 27 43.47 -43.90 -2.89
N ASP A 28 43.40 -43.77 -4.25
CA ASP A 28 42.79 -44.75 -5.11
C ASP A 28 43.87 -45.63 -5.79
N SER A 29 43.98 -46.88 -5.31
CA SER A 29 44.91 -47.87 -5.86
C SER A 29 44.64 -48.25 -7.32
N LYS A 30 43.40 -48.02 -7.81
CA LYS A 30 42.97 -48.33 -9.18
C LYS A 30 43.18 -47.18 -10.16
N LYS A 31 43.68 -46.05 -9.71
CA LYS A 31 43.93 -44.83 -10.51
C LYS A 31 42.71 -44.36 -11.31
N THR A 32 41.50 -44.54 -10.77
CA THR A 32 40.28 -44.12 -11.44
C THR A 32 40.16 -42.60 -11.45
N PRO A 33 39.59 -41.98 -12.49
CA PRO A 33 39.34 -40.55 -12.52
C PRO A 33 38.42 -40.11 -11.42
N GLY A 34 38.78 -39.01 -10.80
CA GLY A 34 37.98 -38.36 -9.77
C GLY A 34 38.11 -36.85 -9.86
N PHE A 35 37.51 -36.15 -8.95
CA PHE A 35 37.58 -34.68 -8.84
C PHE A 35 37.57 -34.28 -7.39
N LEU A 36 38.01 -33.03 -7.12
CA LEU A 36 37.90 -32.39 -5.83
C LEU A 36 36.88 -31.26 -5.94
N PHE A 37 36.04 -31.16 -4.92
CA PHE A 37 35.10 -30.09 -4.73
C PHE A 37 35.64 -29.15 -3.66
N TYR A 38 35.98 -27.93 -4.04
CA TYR A 38 36.54 -26.92 -3.15
C TYR A 38 35.52 -25.88 -2.74
N THR A 39 35.43 -25.59 -1.45
CA THR A 39 34.60 -24.50 -0.91
C THR A 39 35.49 -23.57 -0.08
N PRO A 40 35.58 -22.28 -0.41
CA PRO A 40 36.38 -21.34 0.36
C PRO A 40 35.68 -20.97 1.66
N PHE A 41 36.44 -20.70 2.70
CA PHE A 41 35.94 -20.09 3.92
C PHE A 41 36.86 -18.96 4.38
N TYR A 42 36.26 -17.94 4.98
CA TYR A 42 36.92 -16.70 5.33
C TYR A 42 36.99 -16.51 6.83
N LYS A 43 37.97 -15.73 7.28
CA LYS A 43 38.24 -15.45 8.70
C LYS A 43 37.00 -14.86 9.38
N ASN A 44 36.73 -15.32 10.59
CA ASN A 44 35.63 -14.85 11.44
C ASN A 44 34.23 -14.95 10.81
N GLY A 45 34.03 -15.87 9.84
CA GLY A 45 32.74 -16.03 9.15
C GLY A 45 32.40 -14.86 8.21
N ALA A 46 33.38 -14.05 7.82
CA ALA A 46 33.18 -12.93 6.93
C ALA A 46 32.60 -13.37 5.56
N LYS A 47 31.80 -12.52 4.96
CA LYS A 47 31.23 -12.69 3.59
C LYS A 47 31.76 -11.56 2.69
N PRO A 48 33.03 -11.66 2.23
CA PRO A 48 33.63 -10.58 1.44
C PRO A 48 32.99 -10.51 0.04
N ASP A 49 32.73 -9.32 -0.45
CA ASP A 49 32.05 -9.02 -1.70
C ASP A 49 32.98 -8.72 -2.88
N SER A 50 34.23 -8.33 -2.61
CA SER A 50 35.23 -8.06 -3.65
C SER A 50 36.32 -9.15 -3.70
N ILE A 51 36.99 -9.30 -4.87
CA ILE A 51 38.10 -10.25 -5.06
C ILE A 51 39.26 -9.92 -4.11
N GLU A 52 39.57 -8.65 -3.93
CA GLU A 52 40.68 -8.18 -3.05
C GLU A 52 40.37 -8.52 -1.59
N SER A 53 39.16 -8.26 -1.15
CA SER A 53 38.70 -8.60 0.17
C SER A 53 38.70 -10.12 0.40
N ARG A 54 38.30 -10.93 -0.60
CA ARG A 54 38.35 -12.39 -0.53
C ARG A 54 39.79 -12.89 -0.41
N ARG A 55 40.72 -12.32 -1.14
CA ARG A 55 42.15 -12.70 -1.07
C ARG A 55 42.79 -12.34 0.27
N SER A 56 42.42 -11.23 0.88
CA SER A 56 42.96 -10.81 2.17
C SER A 56 42.37 -11.56 3.36
N LEU A 57 41.09 -11.94 3.28
CA LEU A 57 40.35 -12.54 4.38
C LEU A 57 40.27 -14.07 4.29
N ILE A 58 40.81 -14.71 3.24
CA ILE A 58 40.78 -16.18 3.13
C ILE A 58 41.42 -16.83 4.38
N ALA A 59 40.68 -17.72 5.00
CA ALA A 59 41.18 -18.55 6.09
C ALA A 59 41.63 -19.93 5.59
N GLY A 60 40.99 -20.42 4.52
CA GLY A 60 41.32 -21.70 3.92
C GLY A 60 40.28 -22.15 2.92
N VAL A 61 40.44 -23.35 2.46
CA VAL A 61 39.47 -24.05 1.61
C VAL A 61 39.19 -25.46 2.21
N THR A 62 37.91 -25.80 2.28
CA THR A 62 37.51 -27.16 2.56
C THR A 62 37.39 -27.89 1.24
N TYR A 63 37.76 -29.17 1.23
CA TYR A 63 37.60 -30.00 0.02
C TYR A 63 36.98 -31.34 0.33
N ALA A 64 36.24 -31.84 -0.65
CA ALA A 64 35.71 -33.20 -0.67
C ALA A 64 36.24 -33.95 -1.92
N PRO A 65 36.90 -35.10 -1.74
CA PRO A 65 37.34 -35.91 -2.86
C PRO A 65 36.23 -36.85 -3.34
N PHE A 66 36.02 -36.90 -4.65
CA PHE A 66 35.04 -37.80 -5.28
C PHE A 66 35.72 -38.67 -6.31
N ILE A 67 35.58 -40.00 -6.18
CA ILE A 67 35.92 -40.95 -7.23
C ILE A 67 34.69 -41.11 -8.11
N MET A 68 34.76 -40.69 -9.36
CA MET A 68 33.61 -40.60 -10.23
C MET A 68 32.87 -41.93 -10.39
N LYS A 69 33.59 -43.03 -10.52
CA LYS A 69 33.02 -44.39 -10.60
C LYS A 69 32.17 -44.70 -9.35
N LYS A 70 32.67 -44.46 -8.15
CA LYS A 70 31.94 -44.70 -6.88
C LYS A 70 30.74 -43.76 -6.73
N PHE A 71 30.90 -42.53 -7.15
CA PHE A 71 29.81 -41.54 -7.14
C PHE A 71 28.65 -41.98 -8.03
N MET A 72 28.96 -42.41 -9.27
CA MET A 72 27.94 -42.90 -10.21
C MET A 72 27.29 -44.22 -9.74
N GLN A 73 28.05 -45.13 -9.16
CA GLN A 73 27.53 -46.39 -8.60
C GLN A 73 26.62 -46.13 -7.38
N GLY A 74 26.91 -45.12 -6.58
CA GLY A 74 26.08 -44.72 -5.41
C GLY A 74 24.79 -44.01 -5.78
N THR A 75 24.77 -43.30 -6.91
CA THR A 75 23.58 -42.50 -7.34
C THR A 75 22.66 -43.27 -8.29
N LEU A 76 23.19 -44.12 -9.13
CA LEU A 76 22.45 -44.86 -10.16
C LEU A 76 22.91 -46.31 -10.19
N ALA A 77 22.16 -47.20 -9.53
CA ALA A 77 22.44 -48.63 -9.55
C ALA A 77 22.38 -49.14 -10.99
N GLU A 78 23.45 -49.77 -11.42
CA GLU A 78 23.64 -50.26 -12.78
C GLU A 78 22.52 -51.21 -13.25
N LYS A 79 21.99 -52.02 -12.33
CA LYS A 79 20.91 -52.99 -12.59
C LYS A 79 19.62 -52.37 -13.13
N TYR A 80 19.38 -51.11 -12.85
CA TYR A 80 18.14 -50.40 -13.22
C TYR A 80 18.37 -49.37 -14.33
N ARG A 81 19.56 -49.32 -14.92
CA ARG A 81 19.85 -48.39 -16.01
C ARG A 81 19.66 -49.05 -17.38
N HIS A 82 18.78 -48.45 -18.14
CA HIS A 82 18.55 -48.81 -19.54
C HIS A 82 19.39 -47.96 -20.52
N VAL A 83 20.30 -47.17 -19.97
CA VAL A 83 21.22 -46.33 -20.74
C VAL A 83 22.64 -46.54 -20.27
N SER A 84 23.57 -46.38 -21.18
CA SER A 84 24.99 -46.22 -20.91
C SER A 84 25.38 -44.77 -20.90
N ILE A 85 26.21 -44.37 -19.95
CA ILE A 85 26.58 -42.97 -19.75
C ILE A 85 28.11 -42.85 -19.86
N GLN A 86 28.55 -41.89 -20.66
CA GLN A 86 29.91 -41.38 -20.64
C GLN A 86 29.90 -39.93 -20.24
N ILE A 87 30.85 -39.51 -19.40
CA ILE A 87 30.96 -38.12 -18.93
C ILE A 87 32.36 -37.64 -19.26
N HIS A 88 32.43 -36.50 -19.98
CA HIS A 88 33.66 -35.82 -20.31
C HIS A 88 33.67 -34.44 -19.62
N ASP A 89 34.84 -34.04 -19.14
CA ASP A 89 35.10 -32.71 -18.62
C ASP A 89 36.09 -32.00 -19.53
N ASN A 90 35.63 -31.03 -20.31
CA ASN A 90 36.41 -30.34 -21.35
C ASN A 90 37.12 -31.32 -22.30
N GLY A 91 36.44 -32.39 -22.72
CA GLY A 91 36.98 -33.40 -23.64
C GLY A 91 37.80 -34.52 -22.98
N GLU A 92 38.13 -34.41 -21.69
CA GLU A 92 38.77 -35.51 -20.96
C GLU A 92 37.73 -36.45 -20.36
N LEU A 93 37.92 -37.78 -20.56
CA LEU A 93 37.00 -38.78 -20.04
C LEU A 93 37.05 -38.83 -18.51
N LEU A 94 35.92 -38.58 -17.88
CA LEU A 94 35.74 -38.62 -16.44
C LEU A 94 35.05 -39.90 -15.96
N PHE A 95 34.11 -40.41 -16.75
CA PHE A 95 33.38 -41.65 -16.48
C PHE A 95 32.98 -42.35 -17.77
N ASN A 96 33.06 -43.68 -17.78
CA ASN A 96 32.55 -44.51 -18.88
C ASN A 96 31.96 -45.80 -18.32
N ASP A 97 30.68 -46.01 -18.57
CA ASP A 97 29.96 -47.23 -18.17
C ASP A 97 30.48 -48.48 -18.83
N HIS A 98 31.12 -48.35 -19.98
CA HIS A 98 31.64 -49.49 -20.76
C HIS A 98 33.05 -49.96 -20.33
N ALA A 99 33.72 -49.20 -19.44
CA ALA A 99 35.13 -49.44 -19.11
C ALA A 99 35.43 -50.80 -18.50
N ASP A 100 34.45 -51.42 -17.87
CA ASP A 100 34.59 -52.73 -17.19
C ASP A 100 33.68 -53.83 -17.82
N ARG A 101 33.04 -53.60 -18.97
CA ARG A 101 32.12 -54.54 -19.61
C ARG A 101 32.81 -55.28 -20.79
N ASN A 102 32.35 -56.53 -21.07
CA ASN A 102 32.73 -57.19 -22.30
C ASN A 102 32.12 -56.47 -23.50
N LEU A 103 32.78 -56.50 -24.64
CA LEU A 103 32.31 -55.91 -25.90
C LEU A 103 30.93 -56.41 -26.34
N GLU A 104 30.61 -57.66 -25.97
CA GLU A 104 29.30 -58.28 -26.27
C GLU A 104 28.15 -57.75 -25.46
N ASP A 105 28.43 -57.12 -24.29
CA ASP A 105 27.42 -56.49 -23.39
C ASP A 105 27.14 -55.02 -23.73
N VAL A 106 27.86 -54.52 -24.76
CA VAL A 106 27.70 -53.09 -25.18
C VAL A 106 26.86 -53.04 -26.44
N ASP A 107 25.81 -52.24 -26.42
CA ASP A 107 25.02 -51.99 -27.63
C ASP A 107 25.85 -51.19 -28.63
N GLN A 108 26.21 -51.85 -29.75
CA GLN A 108 27.04 -51.23 -30.78
C GLN A 108 26.25 -50.37 -31.77
N ASP A 109 24.92 -50.49 -31.74
CA ASP A 109 24.00 -49.68 -32.55
C ASP A 109 22.85 -49.18 -31.68
N PRO A 110 23.14 -48.22 -30.73
CA PRO A 110 22.17 -47.76 -29.78
C PRO A 110 20.97 -47.12 -30.48
N LEU A 111 19.76 -47.43 -30.02
CA LEU A 111 18.52 -46.89 -30.57
C LEU A 111 18.46 -45.37 -30.47
N PHE A 112 19.08 -44.78 -29.46
CA PHE A 112 19.28 -43.35 -29.38
C PHE A 112 20.61 -43.02 -28.71
N THR A 113 21.13 -41.86 -29.09
CA THR A 113 22.31 -41.23 -28.48
C THR A 113 21.98 -39.76 -28.27
N LYS A 114 22.28 -39.23 -27.09
CA LYS A 114 22.09 -37.83 -26.75
C LYS A 114 23.32 -37.28 -26.05
N GLU A 115 23.73 -36.10 -26.43
CA GLU A 115 24.74 -35.32 -25.71
C GLU A 115 24.11 -34.15 -25.01
N GLU A 116 24.46 -33.98 -23.75
CA GLU A 116 24.01 -32.84 -22.91
C GLU A 116 25.22 -32.20 -22.24
N HIS A 117 25.24 -30.87 -22.26
CA HIS A 117 26.26 -30.04 -21.61
C HIS A 117 25.71 -29.44 -20.35
N VAL A 118 26.35 -29.74 -19.24
CA VAL A 118 25.91 -29.23 -17.93
C VAL A 118 27.03 -28.41 -17.30
N GLU A 119 26.74 -27.17 -16.98
CA GLU A 119 27.68 -26.34 -16.26
C GLU A 119 27.57 -26.61 -14.76
N LEU A 120 28.67 -27.09 -14.15
CA LEU A 120 28.74 -27.45 -12.74
C LEU A 120 29.95 -26.80 -12.09
N TYR A 121 29.70 -25.91 -11.14
CA TYR A 121 30.72 -25.26 -10.31
C TYR A 121 31.96 -24.78 -11.09
N GLY A 122 31.71 -24.06 -12.19
CA GLY A 122 32.74 -23.45 -13.04
C GLY A 122 33.43 -24.41 -14.05
N ARG A 123 32.79 -25.57 -14.28
CA ARG A 123 33.24 -26.55 -15.31
C ARG A 123 32.03 -26.96 -16.16
N VAL A 124 32.30 -27.31 -17.41
CA VAL A 124 31.27 -27.84 -18.33
C VAL A 124 31.49 -29.32 -18.50
N TRP A 125 30.53 -30.10 -18.04
CA TRP A 125 30.54 -31.56 -18.26
C TRP A 125 29.64 -31.89 -19.43
N THR A 126 30.18 -32.77 -20.31
CA THR A 126 29.42 -33.32 -21.43
C THR A 126 29.01 -34.74 -21.08
N PHE A 127 27.71 -34.96 -21.02
CA PHE A 127 27.09 -36.26 -20.81
C PHE A 127 26.71 -36.85 -22.15
N SER A 128 27.36 -37.94 -22.55
CA SER A 128 26.96 -38.75 -23.72
C SER A 128 26.12 -39.91 -23.18
N ILE A 129 24.85 -39.94 -23.52
CA ILE A 129 23.88 -40.93 -23.06
C ILE A 129 23.44 -41.76 -24.24
N GLN A 130 23.54 -43.07 -24.13
CA GLN A 130 23.17 -44.02 -25.18
C GLN A 130 22.27 -45.11 -24.62
N SER A 131 21.29 -45.59 -25.43
CA SER A 131 20.54 -46.78 -25.06
C SER A 131 21.46 -48.00 -24.95
N ASN A 132 21.17 -48.86 -23.99
CA ASN A 132 21.89 -50.14 -23.82
C ASN A 132 21.04 -51.32 -24.28
N LEU A 133 21.62 -52.55 -24.25
CA LEU A 133 20.91 -53.77 -24.67
C LEU A 133 19.65 -54.02 -23.81
N ALA A 134 19.70 -53.73 -22.52
CA ALA A 134 18.54 -53.88 -21.65
C ALA A 134 17.36 -52.98 -22.08
N PHE A 135 17.65 -51.76 -22.56
CA PHE A 135 16.65 -50.91 -23.18
C PHE A 135 16.06 -51.53 -24.44
N ARG A 136 16.90 -52.11 -25.28
CA ARG A 136 16.45 -52.75 -26.53
C ARG A 136 15.55 -53.95 -26.25
N ASP A 137 15.88 -54.77 -25.25
CA ASP A 137 15.10 -55.96 -24.88
C ASP A 137 13.75 -55.59 -24.24
N GLU A 138 13.73 -54.61 -23.38
CA GLU A 138 12.53 -54.20 -22.66
C GLU A 138 11.59 -53.34 -23.52
N PHE A 139 12.15 -52.56 -24.43
CA PHE A 139 11.40 -51.61 -25.26
C PHE A 139 11.26 -52.04 -26.73
N SER A 140 11.21 -53.37 -26.99
CA SER A 140 11.01 -53.85 -28.34
C SER A 140 9.65 -53.46 -28.95
N SER A 141 9.67 -53.15 -30.21
CA SER A 141 8.66 -52.81 -31.23
C SER A 141 7.30 -52.20 -30.86
N ASN A 142 6.63 -52.61 -29.78
CA ASN A 142 5.34 -52.07 -29.38
C ASN A 142 5.41 -50.78 -28.56
N GLN A 143 6.55 -50.48 -27.92
CA GLN A 143 6.71 -49.33 -27.06
C GLN A 143 6.78 -48.00 -27.84
N SER A 144 7.34 -48.05 -29.06
CA SER A 144 7.33 -46.86 -29.92
C SER A 144 5.92 -46.42 -30.30
N ALA A 145 5.00 -47.38 -30.46
CA ALA A 145 3.60 -47.10 -30.72
C ALA A 145 2.90 -46.52 -29.47
N PHE A 146 3.22 -47.06 -28.27
CA PHE A 146 2.66 -46.52 -27.01
C PHE A 146 3.17 -45.13 -26.71
N ILE A 147 4.47 -44.85 -26.97
CA ILE A 147 5.04 -43.48 -26.80
C ILE A 147 4.39 -42.51 -27.79
N LEU A 148 4.21 -42.92 -29.05
CA LEU A 148 3.57 -42.10 -30.07
C LEU A 148 2.09 -41.82 -29.71
N ILE A 149 1.34 -42.85 -29.32
CA ILE A 149 -0.05 -42.71 -28.92
C ILE A 149 -0.16 -41.86 -27.65
N GLY A 150 0.70 -42.09 -26.66
CA GLY A 150 0.78 -41.28 -25.43
C GLY A 150 1.09 -39.81 -25.71
N GLY A 151 2.05 -39.56 -26.61
CA GLY A 151 2.39 -38.22 -27.06
C GLY A 151 1.21 -37.53 -27.74
N LEU A 152 0.53 -38.20 -28.67
CA LEU A 152 -0.65 -37.66 -29.35
C LEU A 152 -1.80 -37.35 -28.37
N ILE A 153 -1.99 -38.20 -27.35
CA ILE A 153 -3.00 -37.94 -26.30
C ILE A 153 -2.63 -36.70 -25.48
N ILE A 154 -1.36 -36.58 -25.10
CA ILE A 154 -0.88 -35.40 -24.36
C ILE A 154 -1.03 -34.15 -25.19
N ASP A 155 -0.66 -34.16 -26.46
CA ASP A 155 -0.82 -33.04 -27.37
C ASP A 155 -2.29 -32.64 -27.55
N ALA A 156 -3.19 -33.63 -27.69
CA ALA A 156 -4.63 -33.39 -27.76
C ALA A 156 -5.17 -32.77 -26.47
N LEU A 157 -4.70 -33.27 -25.30
CA LEU A 157 -5.09 -32.68 -24.01
C LEU A 157 -4.56 -31.26 -23.83
N LEU A 158 -3.32 -31.01 -24.22
CA LEU A 158 -2.73 -29.66 -24.19
C LEU A 158 -3.48 -28.70 -25.12
N LEU A 159 -3.82 -29.18 -26.33
CA LEU A 159 -4.64 -28.37 -27.26
C LEU A 159 -6.03 -28.08 -26.68
N ALA A 160 -6.68 -29.10 -26.13
CA ALA A 160 -7.99 -28.91 -25.47
C ALA A 160 -7.90 -27.94 -24.31
N LEU A 161 -6.89 -28.06 -23.45
CA LEU A 161 -6.62 -27.13 -22.35
C LEU A 161 -6.38 -25.72 -22.86
N PHE A 162 -5.56 -25.55 -23.90
CA PHE A 162 -5.29 -24.27 -24.53
C PHE A 162 -6.58 -23.61 -25.06
N LEU A 163 -7.42 -24.37 -25.74
CA LEU A 163 -8.72 -23.88 -26.25
C LEU A 163 -9.67 -23.50 -25.11
N LEU A 164 -9.71 -24.28 -24.05
CA LEU A 164 -10.52 -23.97 -22.85
C LEU A 164 -10.01 -22.70 -22.16
N LEU A 165 -8.70 -22.58 -21.96
CA LEU A 165 -8.09 -21.39 -21.32
C LEU A 165 -8.30 -20.14 -22.18
N THR A 166 -8.14 -20.25 -23.51
CA THR A 166 -8.39 -19.09 -24.41
C THR A 166 -9.85 -18.66 -24.39
N LYS A 167 -10.80 -19.62 -24.36
CA LYS A 167 -12.23 -19.34 -24.23
C LYS A 167 -12.54 -18.69 -22.89
N ALA A 168 -12.03 -19.26 -21.80
CA ALA A 168 -12.22 -18.71 -20.46
C ALA A 168 -11.63 -17.28 -20.33
N ASN A 169 -10.44 -17.08 -20.89
CA ASN A 169 -9.78 -15.76 -20.85
C ASN A 169 -10.56 -14.70 -21.67
N ARG A 170 -11.08 -15.08 -22.86
CA ARG A 170 -11.96 -14.19 -23.64
C ARG A 170 -13.24 -13.82 -22.89
N GLN A 171 -13.86 -14.79 -22.22
CA GLN A 171 -15.05 -14.53 -21.42
C GLN A 171 -14.75 -13.63 -20.21
N ALA A 172 -13.65 -13.91 -19.49
CA ALA A 172 -13.21 -13.08 -18.37
C ALA A 172 -12.92 -11.64 -18.80
N LEU A 173 -12.26 -11.47 -19.95
CA LEU A 173 -11.99 -10.14 -20.50
C LEU A 173 -13.27 -9.39 -20.91
N ALA A 174 -14.24 -10.09 -21.50
CA ALA A 174 -15.54 -9.52 -21.85
C ALA A 174 -16.30 -9.06 -20.59
N TYR A 175 -16.35 -9.89 -19.55
CA TYR A 175 -16.97 -9.53 -18.27
C TYR A 175 -16.23 -8.35 -17.59
N ALA A 176 -14.89 -8.36 -17.61
CA ALA A 176 -14.12 -7.25 -17.06
C ALA A 176 -14.41 -5.93 -17.77
N ASN A 177 -14.48 -5.93 -19.10
CA ASN A 177 -14.81 -4.74 -19.88
C ASN A 177 -16.24 -4.26 -19.62
N GLU A 178 -17.21 -5.16 -19.55
CA GLU A 178 -18.60 -4.81 -19.21
C GLU A 178 -18.70 -4.21 -17.80
N MET A 179 -18.02 -4.83 -16.84
CA MET A 179 -18.00 -4.34 -15.46
C MET A 179 -17.33 -2.97 -15.36
N THR A 180 -16.21 -2.77 -16.08
CA THR A 180 -15.52 -1.47 -16.13
C THR A 180 -16.44 -0.39 -16.71
N LYS A 181 -17.11 -0.69 -17.84
CA LYS A 181 -18.07 0.24 -18.46
C LYS A 181 -19.24 0.57 -17.52
N ALA A 182 -19.80 -0.45 -16.87
CA ALA A 182 -20.90 -0.24 -15.91
C ALA A 182 -20.44 0.58 -14.68
N LEU A 183 -19.20 0.40 -14.24
CA LEU A 183 -18.61 1.18 -13.17
C LEU A 183 -18.39 2.63 -13.57
N GLU A 184 -17.83 2.87 -14.77
CA GLU A 184 -17.65 4.22 -15.33
C GLU A 184 -18.98 4.95 -15.47
N GLU A 185 -20.02 4.28 -15.98
CA GLU A 185 -21.35 4.86 -16.09
C GLU A 185 -21.96 5.20 -14.72
N LYS A 186 -21.82 4.32 -13.74
CA LYS A 186 -22.27 4.61 -12.36
C LYS A 186 -21.52 5.74 -11.73
N THR A 187 -20.19 5.80 -11.93
CA THR A 187 -19.34 6.88 -11.40
C THR A 187 -19.74 8.21 -12.03
N SER A 188 -19.90 8.26 -13.35
CA SER A 188 -20.35 9.45 -14.06
C SER A 188 -21.73 9.92 -13.62
N ASN A 189 -22.67 8.97 -13.42
CA ASN A 189 -24.02 9.31 -12.93
C ASN A 189 -23.99 9.83 -11.49
N LEU A 190 -23.13 9.26 -10.63
CA LEU A 190 -22.94 9.74 -9.25
C LEU A 190 -22.31 11.13 -9.23
N GLU A 191 -21.30 11.39 -10.04
CA GLU A 191 -20.67 12.70 -10.18
C GLU A 191 -21.66 13.75 -10.66
N LYS A 192 -22.47 13.41 -11.70
CA LYS A 192 -23.52 14.27 -12.19
C LYS A 192 -24.58 14.55 -11.13
N SER A 193 -25.10 13.53 -10.45
CA SER A 193 -26.11 13.68 -9.40
C SER A 193 -25.58 14.52 -8.23
N ASN A 194 -24.29 14.33 -7.87
CA ASN A 194 -23.65 15.15 -6.84
C ASN A 194 -23.52 16.61 -7.27
N SER A 195 -23.12 16.85 -8.52
CA SER A 195 -23.03 18.21 -9.10
C SER A 195 -24.42 18.89 -9.18
N ASP A 196 -25.44 18.15 -9.59
CA ASP A 196 -26.81 18.66 -9.67
C ASP A 196 -27.35 19.01 -8.26
N LEU A 197 -27.07 18.18 -7.26
CA LEU A 197 -27.43 18.43 -5.85
C LEU A 197 -26.72 19.69 -5.30
N GLU A 198 -25.44 19.83 -5.61
CA GLU A 198 -24.65 20.99 -5.20
C GLU A 198 -25.17 22.28 -5.86
N GLN A 199 -25.47 22.21 -7.17
CA GLN A 199 -26.05 23.34 -7.90
C GLN A 199 -27.44 23.69 -7.36
N PHE A 200 -28.28 22.70 -7.09
CA PHE A 200 -29.59 22.91 -6.46
C PHE A 200 -29.46 23.60 -5.11
N SER A 201 -28.55 23.11 -4.25
CA SER A 201 -28.29 23.68 -2.94
C SER A 201 -27.84 25.15 -3.03
N TYR A 202 -26.99 25.45 -4.03
CA TYR A 202 -26.52 26.82 -4.28
C TYR A 202 -27.66 27.74 -4.71
N VAL A 203 -28.43 27.36 -5.73
CA VAL A 203 -29.53 28.17 -6.29
C VAL A 203 -30.63 28.35 -5.22
N ALA A 204 -31.03 27.24 -4.56
CA ALA A 204 -32.06 27.31 -3.52
C ALA A 204 -31.65 28.23 -2.34
N SER A 205 -30.39 28.17 -1.90
CA SER A 205 -29.89 29.01 -0.83
C SER A 205 -29.84 30.50 -1.24
N HIS A 206 -29.39 30.79 -2.49
CA HIS A 206 -29.40 32.14 -3.00
C HIS A 206 -30.83 32.75 -3.08
N ASP A 207 -31.77 31.97 -3.63
CA ASP A 207 -33.15 32.42 -3.81
C ASP A 207 -33.92 32.53 -2.51
N LEU A 208 -33.56 31.75 -1.47
CA LEU A 208 -34.10 31.87 -0.13
C LEU A 208 -33.50 33.05 0.66
N LYS A 209 -32.27 33.45 0.33
CA LYS A 209 -31.60 34.57 1.01
C LYS A 209 -32.29 35.92 0.73
N SER A 210 -32.75 36.12 -0.51
CA SER A 210 -33.44 37.36 -0.92
C SER A 210 -34.71 37.63 -0.12
N PRO A 211 -35.70 36.73 -0.01
CA PRO A 211 -36.90 36.96 0.79
C PRO A 211 -36.62 37.08 2.30
N LEU A 212 -35.58 36.39 2.81
CA LEU A 212 -35.20 36.54 4.22
C LEU A 212 -34.61 37.91 4.52
N ASN A 213 -33.77 38.46 3.62
CA ASN A 213 -33.30 39.84 3.75
C ASN A 213 -34.49 40.84 3.72
N ALA A 214 -35.47 40.60 2.83
CA ALA A 214 -36.66 41.45 2.81
C ALA A 214 -37.47 41.41 4.13
N ILE A 215 -37.59 40.21 4.74
CA ILE A 215 -38.22 40.03 6.05
C ILE A 215 -37.45 40.80 7.14
N GLN A 216 -36.12 40.71 7.14
CA GLN A 216 -35.27 41.43 8.09
C GLN A 216 -35.45 42.94 7.98
N ASN A 217 -35.37 43.46 6.76
CA ASN A 217 -35.58 44.89 6.51
C ASN A 217 -36.98 45.36 6.95
N LEU A 218 -38.04 44.59 6.69
CA LEU A 218 -39.40 44.93 7.13
C LEU A 218 -39.51 44.95 8.67
N VAL A 219 -38.87 43.99 9.35
CA VAL A 219 -38.85 43.96 10.82
C VAL A 219 -38.07 45.14 11.37
N GLU A 220 -36.96 45.54 10.75
CA GLU A 220 -36.15 46.68 11.15
C GLU A 220 -36.95 47.98 10.97
N TRP A 221 -37.57 48.21 9.79
CA TRP A 221 -38.41 49.37 9.52
C TRP A 221 -39.61 49.44 10.47
N ILE A 222 -40.31 48.33 10.75
CA ILE A 222 -41.42 48.31 11.73
C ILE A 222 -40.90 48.70 13.13
N THR A 223 -39.69 48.22 13.48
CA THR A 223 -39.08 48.53 14.80
C THR A 223 -38.69 50.01 14.90
N GLU A 224 -38.16 50.59 13.82
CA GLU A 224 -37.76 51.97 13.73
C GLU A 224 -38.98 52.91 13.67
N ASP A 225 -39.92 52.67 12.75
CA ASP A 225 -41.05 53.53 12.48
C ASP A 225 -42.09 53.60 13.64
N CYS A 226 -42.22 52.48 14.35
CA CYS A 226 -43.23 52.26 15.35
C CYS A 226 -42.68 52.16 16.79
N HIS A 227 -41.42 52.56 17.04
CA HIS A 227 -40.66 52.28 18.27
C HIS A 227 -41.47 52.63 19.55
N ASP A 228 -42.23 53.74 19.57
CA ASP A 228 -42.99 54.18 20.72
C ASP A 228 -44.45 53.69 20.72
N ALA A 229 -44.94 53.16 19.61
CA ALA A 229 -46.30 52.67 19.43
C ALA A 229 -46.51 51.18 19.64
N ILE A 230 -45.40 50.43 19.70
CA ILE A 230 -45.41 48.96 19.78
C ILE A 230 -45.42 48.56 21.28
N SER A 231 -46.30 47.59 21.62
CA SER A 231 -46.30 46.97 22.95
C SER A 231 -45.01 46.19 23.22
N ASP A 232 -44.65 46.07 24.52
CA ASP A 232 -43.44 45.27 24.90
C ASP A 232 -43.56 43.82 24.46
N GLU A 233 -44.77 43.29 24.34
CA GLU A 233 -44.99 41.95 23.81
C GLU A 233 -44.71 41.87 22.30
N SER A 234 -45.13 42.88 21.52
CA SER A 234 -44.84 42.99 20.10
C SER A 234 -43.35 43.21 19.85
N LYS A 235 -42.62 43.99 20.68
CA LYS A 235 -41.15 44.12 20.63
C LYS A 235 -40.45 42.77 20.81
N LYS A 236 -40.91 41.94 21.76
CA LYS A 236 -40.39 40.56 21.94
C LYS A 236 -40.64 39.70 20.71
N HIS A 237 -41.81 39.80 20.09
CA HIS A 237 -42.10 39.04 18.86
C HIS A 237 -41.23 39.50 17.68
N LEU A 238 -41.00 40.79 17.49
CA LEU A 238 -40.10 41.32 16.47
C LEU A 238 -38.66 40.87 16.70
N ALA A 239 -38.17 40.94 17.94
CA ALA A 239 -36.84 40.44 18.31
C ALA A 239 -36.70 38.93 18.03
N LEU A 240 -37.73 38.13 18.33
CA LEU A 240 -37.75 36.72 18.03
C LEU A 240 -37.75 36.46 16.52
N LEU A 241 -38.48 37.26 15.74
CA LEU A 241 -38.51 37.17 14.28
C LEU A 241 -37.16 37.48 13.68
N THR A 242 -36.48 38.53 14.13
CA THR A 242 -35.11 38.89 13.75
C THR A 242 -34.15 37.75 14.08
N GLN A 243 -34.21 37.18 15.27
CA GLN A 243 -33.37 36.05 15.68
C GLN A 243 -33.58 34.81 14.79
N ARG A 244 -34.84 34.47 14.46
CA ARG A 244 -35.15 33.32 13.59
C ARG A 244 -34.69 33.56 12.16
N SER A 245 -34.86 34.78 11.63
CA SER A 245 -34.39 35.16 10.30
C SER A 245 -32.87 35.11 10.20
N ASN A 246 -32.14 35.70 11.16
CA ASN A 246 -30.69 35.66 11.23
C ASN A 246 -30.15 34.21 11.25
N ARG A 247 -30.82 33.35 12.03
CA ARG A 247 -30.49 31.94 12.09
C ARG A 247 -30.67 31.23 10.74
N MET A 248 -31.76 31.54 10.02
CA MET A 248 -32.05 30.94 8.73
C MET A 248 -31.03 31.40 7.67
N MET A 249 -30.64 32.67 7.71
CA MET A 249 -29.55 33.22 6.89
C MET A 249 -28.25 32.46 7.13
N LYS A 250 -27.87 32.26 8.40
CA LYS A 250 -26.68 31.53 8.77
C LYS A 250 -26.70 30.06 8.30
N LEU A 251 -27.85 29.40 8.45
CA LEU A 251 -28.02 28.04 7.93
C LEU A 251 -27.79 27.95 6.41
N LEU A 252 -28.31 28.95 5.66
CA LEU A 252 -28.12 29.04 4.23
C LEU A 252 -26.65 29.30 3.85
N ASP A 253 -25.98 30.20 4.59
CA ASP A 253 -24.56 30.48 4.37
C ASP A 253 -23.68 29.24 4.66
N ASP A 254 -23.92 28.55 5.76
CA ASP A 254 -23.23 27.33 6.14
C ASP A 254 -23.47 26.19 5.13
N LEU A 255 -24.72 26.09 4.59
CA LEU A 255 -25.06 25.11 3.55
C LEU A 255 -24.32 25.43 2.23
N LEU A 256 -24.25 26.71 1.86
CA LEU A 256 -23.48 27.15 0.69
C LEU A 256 -21.99 26.85 0.84
N GLU A 257 -21.42 27.15 2.02
CA GLU A 257 -20.01 26.87 2.31
C GLU A 257 -19.74 25.36 2.23
N TYR A 258 -20.61 24.52 2.81
CA TYR A 258 -20.56 23.06 2.75
C TYR A 258 -20.59 22.51 1.31
N SER A 259 -21.46 23.07 0.46
CA SER A 259 -21.60 22.70 -0.95
C SER A 259 -20.35 23.04 -1.78
N ARG A 260 -19.60 24.08 -1.42
CA ARG A 260 -18.42 24.57 -2.17
C ARG A 260 -17.14 23.84 -1.88
N ILE A 261 -17.06 23.10 -0.77
CA ILE A 261 -15.83 22.43 -0.31
C ILE A 261 -15.25 21.53 -1.40
N ASN A 262 -16.07 20.81 -2.14
CA ASN A 262 -15.62 19.84 -3.16
C ASN A 262 -15.17 20.47 -4.49
N ARG A 263 -15.50 21.76 -4.75
CA ARG A 263 -15.23 22.41 -6.03
C ARG A 263 -13.86 23.08 -6.11
N ASN A 264 -13.27 23.39 -4.98
CA ASN A 264 -12.06 24.18 -4.94
C ASN A 264 -10.85 23.28 -4.61
N GLU A 265 -9.93 23.17 -5.55
CA GLU A 265 -8.60 22.68 -5.29
C GLU A 265 -7.78 23.79 -4.62
N PHE A 266 -7.64 23.73 -3.32
CA PHE A 266 -6.80 24.64 -2.57
C PHE A 266 -5.35 24.16 -2.60
N LYS A 267 -4.44 25.03 -2.97
CA LYS A 267 -3.00 24.74 -2.95
C LYS A 267 -2.48 24.75 -1.51
N ASN A 268 -1.49 23.91 -1.27
CA ASN A 268 -0.76 23.95 -0.01
C ASN A 268 0.06 25.25 0.07
N GLU A 269 0.02 25.90 1.22
CA GLU A 269 0.74 27.12 1.53
C GLU A 269 1.44 26.96 2.87
N PHE A 270 2.47 27.75 3.13
CA PHE A 270 3.07 27.84 4.46
C PHE A 270 2.14 28.64 5.36
N VAL A 271 1.73 28.03 6.46
CA VAL A 271 0.80 28.63 7.41
C VAL A 271 1.42 28.57 8.81
N ASN A 272 1.52 29.73 9.46
CA ASN A 272 1.87 29.79 10.87
C ASN A 272 0.60 29.53 11.70
N LEU A 273 0.62 28.43 12.47
CA LEU A 273 -0.57 27.97 13.21
C LEU A 273 -0.95 28.94 14.34
N LYS A 274 0.02 29.57 14.99
CA LYS A 274 -0.22 30.56 16.05
C LYS A 274 -0.89 31.81 15.51
N GLU A 275 -0.35 32.39 14.45
CA GLU A 275 -0.90 33.59 13.81
C GLU A 275 -2.34 33.33 13.37
N MET A 276 -2.57 32.26 12.60
CA MET A 276 -3.91 31.92 12.11
C MET A 276 -4.91 31.70 13.26
N SER A 277 -4.52 30.93 14.28
CA SER A 277 -5.41 30.65 15.42
C SER A 277 -5.73 31.92 16.20
N THR A 278 -4.75 32.82 16.37
CA THR A 278 -4.93 34.10 17.05
C THR A 278 -5.85 35.02 16.26
N ASP A 279 -5.70 35.12 14.95
CA ASP A 279 -6.56 35.92 14.08
C ASP A 279 -7.99 35.40 14.10
N VAL A 280 -8.17 34.10 13.95
CA VAL A 280 -9.50 33.46 14.05
C VAL A 280 -10.15 33.71 15.40
N PHE A 281 -9.39 33.61 16.49
CA PHE A 281 -9.87 33.84 17.84
C PHE A 281 -10.24 35.32 18.08
N ALA A 282 -9.46 36.26 17.55
CA ALA A 282 -9.73 37.69 17.63
C ALA A 282 -11.05 38.08 16.94
N MET A 283 -11.40 37.41 15.84
CA MET A 283 -12.65 37.63 15.09
C MET A 283 -13.90 37.07 15.79
N GLN A 284 -13.76 36.24 16.84
CA GLN A 284 -14.92 35.69 17.54
C GLN A 284 -15.51 36.72 18.51
N ASN A 285 -16.86 36.80 18.50
CA ASN A 285 -17.58 37.52 19.58
C ASN A 285 -17.53 36.66 20.85
N LYS A 286 -16.68 37.05 21.80
CA LYS A 286 -16.38 36.27 23.02
C LYS A 286 -16.34 37.15 24.25
N PRO A 287 -16.63 36.61 25.45
CA PRO A 287 -16.37 37.29 26.71
C PRO A 287 -14.86 37.62 26.88
N GLU A 288 -14.56 38.72 27.63
CA GLU A 288 -13.18 39.14 27.87
C GLU A 288 -12.32 38.12 28.60
N GLY A 289 -12.94 37.23 29.38
CA GLY A 289 -12.23 36.19 30.14
C GLY A 289 -11.76 34.96 29.34
N PHE A 290 -11.98 34.92 28.01
CA PHE A 290 -11.48 33.84 27.19
C PHE A 290 -10.05 34.06 26.74
N THR A 291 -9.24 33.00 26.82
CA THR A 291 -7.84 32.97 26.38
C THR A 291 -7.61 31.86 25.37
N LEU A 292 -6.61 32.04 24.49
CA LEU A 292 -6.20 31.05 23.52
C LEU A 292 -4.68 30.85 23.60
N SER A 293 -4.27 29.62 23.55
CA SER A 293 -2.86 29.19 23.38
C SER A 293 -2.70 28.44 22.05
N ALA A 294 -1.62 28.69 21.33
CA ALA A 294 -1.33 28.02 20.10
C ALA A 294 0.20 27.96 19.88
N PRO A 295 0.73 26.85 19.29
CA PRO A 295 2.16 26.67 19.06
C PRO A 295 2.64 27.55 17.88
N ASP A 296 3.82 28.12 18.03
CA ASP A 296 4.48 28.94 17.00
C ASP A 296 5.23 28.03 16.03
N ILE A 297 4.49 27.46 15.09
CA ILE A 297 5.02 26.53 14.09
C ILE A 297 4.45 26.83 12.71
N GLU A 298 5.27 26.58 11.68
CA GLU A 298 4.86 26.64 10.27
C GLU A 298 4.59 25.24 9.75
N ILE A 299 3.45 25.07 9.08
CA ILE A 299 3.04 23.83 8.43
C ILE A 299 2.65 24.12 6.98
N THR A 300 2.85 23.13 6.11
CA THR A 300 2.46 23.23 4.69
C THR A 300 1.12 22.54 4.49
N ILE A 301 0.05 23.34 4.32
CA ILE A 301 -1.33 22.86 4.33
C ILE A 301 -2.22 23.83 3.50
N PRO A 302 -3.40 23.40 2.99
CA PRO A 302 -4.34 24.31 2.38
C PRO A 302 -4.86 25.35 3.40
N LYS A 303 -4.48 26.61 3.20
CA LYS A 303 -4.76 27.72 4.15
C LYS A 303 -6.24 27.91 4.44
N THR A 304 -7.05 28.11 3.40
CA THR A 304 -8.49 28.40 3.56
C THR A 304 -9.27 27.27 4.23
N PRO A 305 -9.10 26.00 3.85
CA PRO A 305 -9.72 24.88 4.56
C PRO A 305 -9.31 24.76 6.03
N LEU A 306 -8.03 25.00 6.33
CA LEU A 306 -7.56 25.03 7.73
C LEU A 306 -8.21 26.16 8.54
N GLU A 307 -8.32 27.36 7.96
CA GLU A 307 -8.99 28.48 8.59
C GLU A 307 -10.46 28.17 8.91
N ILE A 308 -11.19 27.54 7.99
CA ILE A 308 -12.58 27.09 8.21
C ILE A 308 -12.64 26.08 9.37
N VAL A 309 -11.71 25.13 9.43
CA VAL A 309 -11.63 24.14 10.52
C VAL A 309 -11.40 24.83 11.87
N LEU A 310 -10.39 25.68 11.97
CA LEU A 310 -10.05 26.39 13.20
C LEU A 310 -11.20 27.33 13.63
N ARG A 311 -11.80 28.07 12.69
CA ARG A 311 -12.94 28.92 12.96
C ARG A 311 -14.12 28.17 13.57
N ASN A 312 -14.45 27.00 13.01
CA ASN A 312 -15.55 26.21 13.54
C ASN A 312 -15.24 25.61 14.91
N LEU A 313 -14.01 25.10 15.13
CA LEU A 313 -13.61 24.50 16.41
C LEU A 313 -13.54 25.56 17.51
N ILE A 314 -12.86 26.67 17.26
CA ILE A 314 -12.72 27.78 18.24
C ILE A 314 -14.09 28.41 18.54
N SER A 315 -14.91 28.61 17.51
CA SER A 315 -16.28 29.13 17.70
C SER A 315 -17.16 28.20 18.55
N ASN A 316 -17.04 26.88 18.33
CA ASN A 316 -17.76 25.86 19.11
C ASN A 316 -17.29 25.87 20.57
N ALA A 317 -15.98 25.91 20.82
CA ALA A 317 -15.41 25.99 22.14
C ALA A 317 -15.96 27.19 22.93
N ILE A 318 -16.02 28.38 22.32
CA ILE A 318 -16.55 29.57 22.94
C ILE A 318 -18.07 29.46 23.20
N LYS A 319 -18.86 29.11 22.18
CA LYS A 319 -20.33 29.09 22.25
C LYS A 319 -20.90 28.06 23.20
N HIS A 320 -20.27 26.92 23.31
CA HIS A 320 -20.77 25.79 24.08
C HIS A 320 -20.18 25.76 25.51
N HIS A 321 -19.21 26.59 25.82
CA HIS A 321 -18.54 26.64 27.12
C HIS A 321 -19.52 26.92 28.28
N GLY A 322 -20.35 27.95 28.14
CA GLY A 322 -21.37 28.27 29.13
C GLY A 322 -20.90 29.20 30.28
N ASN A 323 -19.62 29.52 30.36
CA ASN A 323 -19.02 30.41 31.35
C ASN A 323 -18.52 31.71 30.72
N GLN A 324 -18.20 32.72 31.55
CA GLN A 324 -17.61 33.98 31.10
C GLN A 324 -16.11 33.92 30.92
N ASN A 325 -15.47 32.91 31.50
CA ASN A 325 -14.03 32.64 31.38
C ASN A 325 -13.85 31.25 30.81
N GLY A 326 -12.87 31.09 29.95
CA GLY A 326 -12.51 29.81 29.35
C GLY A 326 -11.14 29.84 28.70
N HIS A 327 -10.56 28.65 28.53
CA HIS A 327 -9.29 28.49 27.88
C HIS A 327 -9.41 27.51 26.68
N ILE A 328 -8.75 27.86 25.57
CA ILE A 328 -8.72 27.06 24.37
C ILE A 328 -7.26 26.81 24.01
N ASP A 329 -6.88 25.56 23.95
CA ASP A 329 -5.57 25.11 23.48
C ASP A 329 -5.65 24.62 22.05
N VAL A 330 -4.85 25.22 21.17
CA VAL A 330 -4.55 24.65 19.86
C VAL A 330 -3.21 23.94 19.97
N LEU A 331 -3.21 22.63 19.76
CA LEU A 331 -2.00 21.80 19.84
C LEU A 331 -1.68 21.21 18.46
N TYR A 332 -0.43 20.89 18.27
CA TYR A 332 0.03 20.25 17.05
C TYR A 332 0.92 19.06 17.34
N GLU A 333 0.64 17.98 16.65
CA GLU A 333 1.47 16.79 16.58
C GLU A 333 1.67 16.41 15.11
N SER A 334 2.71 15.67 14.81
CA SER A 334 2.91 15.10 13.46
C SER A 334 3.48 13.71 13.56
N ASN A 335 3.13 12.89 12.58
CA ASN A 335 3.75 11.60 12.33
C ASN A 335 4.13 11.50 10.86
N ALA A 336 4.53 10.30 10.37
CA ALA A 336 4.96 10.11 8.99
C ALA A 336 3.85 10.42 7.95
N ASP A 337 2.56 10.28 8.34
CA ASP A 337 1.43 10.32 7.43
C ASP A 337 0.54 11.55 7.61
N TYR A 338 0.55 12.16 8.82
CA TYR A 338 -0.44 13.18 9.19
C TYR A 338 0.15 14.36 9.96
N HIS A 339 -0.31 15.56 9.61
CA HIS A 339 -0.39 16.68 10.51
C HIS A 339 -1.61 16.48 11.42
N ILE A 340 -1.45 16.53 12.73
CA ILE A 340 -2.52 16.35 13.69
C ILE A 340 -2.72 17.69 14.40
N ILE A 341 -3.83 18.36 14.09
CA ILE A 341 -4.21 19.63 14.68
C ILE A 341 -5.28 19.34 15.72
N ILE A 342 -5.06 19.76 16.93
CA ILE A 342 -5.93 19.47 18.07
C ILE A 342 -6.42 20.79 18.63
N VAL A 343 -7.73 20.89 18.84
CA VAL A 343 -8.33 22.00 19.57
C VAL A 343 -9.00 21.42 20.81
N GLU A 344 -8.58 21.90 21.96
CA GLU A 344 -9.05 21.46 23.27
C GLU A 344 -9.62 22.65 24.04
N ASP A 345 -10.79 22.50 24.66
CA ASP A 345 -11.44 23.50 25.51
C ASP A 345 -11.68 22.94 26.91
N ASP A 346 -11.79 23.82 27.88
CA ASP A 346 -12.08 23.52 29.28
C ASP A 346 -13.57 23.64 29.63
N GLY A 347 -14.44 23.51 28.64
CA GLY A 347 -15.88 23.60 28.76
C GLY A 347 -16.57 22.35 29.35
N PRO A 348 -17.90 22.25 29.23
CA PRO A 348 -18.68 21.16 29.81
C PRO A 348 -18.52 19.81 29.09
N GLY A 349 -17.88 19.79 27.93
CA GLY A 349 -17.67 18.58 27.14
C GLY A 349 -18.89 18.08 26.36
N ILE A 350 -18.68 16.97 25.62
CA ILE A 350 -19.68 16.27 24.81
C ILE A 350 -19.80 14.85 25.33
N PRO A 351 -20.97 14.38 25.81
CA PRO A 351 -21.16 12.98 26.21
C PRO A 351 -20.88 12.02 25.06
N LEU A 352 -20.27 10.88 25.37
CA LEU A 352 -19.78 9.88 24.39
C LEU A 352 -20.87 9.43 23.40
N GLU A 353 -22.11 9.29 23.87
CA GLU A 353 -23.27 8.89 23.07
C GLU A 353 -23.64 9.89 21.95
N PHE A 354 -23.11 11.12 22.02
CA PHE A 354 -23.35 12.18 21.04
C PHE A 354 -22.17 12.47 20.12
N HIS A 355 -21.01 11.80 20.26
CA HIS A 355 -19.84 12.09 19.44
C HIS A 355 -20.11 11.90 17.94
N ASP A 356 -20.68 10.76 17.54
CA ASP A 356 -21.01 10.49 16.13
C ASP A 356 -22.12 11.44 15.64
N LYS A 357 -23.12 11.66 16.47
CA LYS A 357 -24.25 12.53 16.14
C LYS A 357 -23.84 14.00 15.98
N ALA A 358 -22.85 14.46 16.74
CA ALA A 358 -22.32 15.81 16.63
C ALA A 358 -21.63 16.09 15.29
N LEU A 359 -21.19 15.05 14.58
CA LEU A 359 -20.59 15.11 13.24
C LEU A 359 -21.62 15.05 12.09
N GLU A 360 -22.91 14.90 12.40
CA GLU A 360 -24.00 14.92 11.43
C GLU A 360 -24.51 16.35 11.19
N MET A 361 -25.05 16.59 9.99
CA MET A 361 -25.60 17.89 9.63
C MET A 361 -26.85 18.24 10.47
N PHE A 362 -27.00 19.52 10.80
CA PHE A 362 -28.15 20.07 11.51
C PHE A 362 -28.36 19.53 12.93
N GLN A 363 -27.39 18.84 13.50
CA GLN A 363 -27.47 18.35 14.88
C GLN A 363 -27.01 19.41 15.87
N THR A 364 -27.82 19.61 16.92
CA THR A 364 -27.49 20.49 18.05
C THR A 364 -27.75 19.72 19.34
N LEU A 365 -26.77 19.66 20.22
CA LEU A 365 -26.84 18.91 21.48
C LEU A 365 -27.59 19.66 22.58
N LYS A 366 -27.66 20.99 22.48
CA LYS A 366 -28.43 21.84 23.40
C LYS A 366 -29.70 22.33 22.70
N PRO A 367 -30.77 22.65 23.46
CA PRO A 367 -31.98 23.25 22.90
C PRO A 367 -31.64 24.47 22.06
N ARG A 368 -32.23 24.56 20.89
CA ARG A 368 -31.95 25.54 19.85
C ARG A 368 -32.20 27.02 20.29
N ASP A 369 -32.90 27.20 21.39
CA ASP A 369 -33.23 28.52 21.95
C ASP A 369 -32.19 29.01 22.99
N LYS A 370 -31.26 28.11 23.41
CA LYS A 370 -30.24 28.43 24.42
C LYS A 370 -28.84 28.67 23.84
N VAL A 371 -28.54 28.13 22.68
CA VAL A 371 -27.23 28.29 22.03
C VAL A 371 -27.44 28.55 20.53
N GLU A 372 -26.88 29.65 20.07
CA GLU A 372 -26.93 30.06 18.67
C GLU A 372 -25.98 29.23 17.80
N GLY A 373 -26.54 28.42 16.90
CA GLY A 373 -25.77 27.61 15.97
C GLY A 373 -26.64 26.94 14.93
N SER A 374 -26.04 26.67 13.74
CA SER A 374 -26.67 25.95 12.61
C SER A 374 -26.68 24.45 12.82
N GLY A 375 -25.76 23.92 13.62
CA GLY A 375 -25.46 22.48 13.69
C GLY A 375 -24.69 21.96 12.48
N MET A 376 -24.04 22.86 11.73
CA MET A 376 -23.25 22.49 10.52
C MET A 376 -21.73 22.47 10.76
N GLY A 377 -21.23 23.12 11.82
CA GLY A 377 -19.79 23.34 11.98
C GLY A 377 -18.94 22.07 12.01
N LEU A 378 -19.29 21.09 12.85
CA LEU A 378 -18.54 19.82 12.92
C LEU A 378 -18.75 18.95 11.68
N ALA A 379 -19.95 18.97 11.07
CA ALA A 379 -20.20 18.29 9.80
C ALA A 379 -19.36 18.89 8.66
N MET A 380 -19.16 20.21 8.66
CA MET A 380 -18.29 20.90 7.71
C MET A 380 -16.84 20.50 7.86
N ILE A 381 -16.33 20.42 9.10
CA ILE A 381 -14.97 19.93 9.38
C ILE A 381 -14.81 18.50 8.87
N LYS A 382 -15.76 17.62 9.19
CA LYS A 382 -15.77 16.24 8.72
C LYS A 382 -15.69 16.19 7.18
N ARG A 383 -16.49 16.98 6.48
CA ARG A 383 -16.51 17.06 5.01
C ARG A 383 -15.19 17.53 4.42
N ILE A 384 -14.60 18.59 5.01
CA ILE A 384 -13.27 19.09 4.59
C ILE A 384 -12.23 17.98 4.75
N ILE A 385 -12.18 17.35 5.89
CA ILE A 385 -11.16 16.37 6.22
C ILE A 385 -11.31 15.09 5.39
N GLU A 386 -12.53 14.64 5.14
CA GLU A 386 -12.82 13.52 4.24
C GLU A 386 -12.42 13.83 2.78
N HIS A 387 -12.61 15.07 2.31
CA HIS A 387 -12.15 15.52 0.99
C HIS A 387 -10.63 15.36 0.85
N TYR A 388 -9.86 15.67 1.89
CA TYR A 388 -8.40 15.47 1.92
C TYR A 388 -7.98 14.06 2.37
N LYS A 389 -8.93 13.09 2.48
CA LYS A 389 -8.67 11.69 2.92
C LYS A 389 -8.08 11.60 4.34
N GLY A 390 -8.40 12.58 5.16
CA GLY A 390 -8.04 12.61 6.57
C GLY A 390 -9.13 12.02 7.46
N LYS A 391 -9.02 12.25 8.77
CA LYS A 391 -10.01 11.83 9.77
C LYS A 391 -10.15 12.85 10.90
N ILE A 392 -11.32 12.88 11.53
CA ILE A 392 -11.63 13.68 12.71
C ILE A 392 -11.99 12.77 13.87
N LEU A 393 -11.50 13.08 15.07
CA LEU A 393 -11.82 12.37 16.30
C LEU A 393 -12.26 13.37 17.38
N ILE A 394 -13.34 13.05 18.08
CA ILE A 394 -13.80 13.78 19.27
C ILE A 394 -13.45 12.93 20.48
N SER A 395 -12.82 13.53 21.48
CA SER A 395 -12.52 12.94 22.78
C SER A 395 -13.03 13.86 23.87
N SER A 396 -14.00 13.39 24.64
CA SER A 396 -14.61 14.12 25.74
C SER A 396 -15.33 13.14 26.66
N ASP A 397 -15.29 13.41 27.94
CA ASP A 397 -16.03 12.64 28.97
C ASP A 397 -17.42 13.22 29.27
N GLY A 398 -17.77 14.34 28.62
CA GLY A 398 -19.02 15.06 28.83
C GLY A 398 -19.06 15.90 30.11
N LYS A 399 -17.89 16.20 30.72
CA LYS A 399 -17.77 16.96 31.96
C LYS A 399 -16.58 17.91 32.00
N ASN A 400 -15.46 17.52 31.40
CA ASN A 400 -14.15 18.16 31.54
C ASN A 400 -13.58 18.58 30.18
N GLY A 401 -14.30 19.38 29.41
CA GLY A 401 -13.82 19.90 28.14
C GLY A 401 -14.04 18.95 26.95
N THR A 402 -13.73 19.47 25.79
CA THR A 402 -13.77 18.74 24.52
C THR A 402 -12.45 18.86 23.81
N LYS A 403 -11.89 17.73 23.40
CA LYS A 403 -10.71 17.63 22.54
C LYS A 403 -11.14 17.13 21.17
N VAL A 404 -10.93 17.94 20.13
CA VAL A 404 -11.17 17.56 18.75
C VAL A 404 -9.84 17.48 18.03
N SER A 405 -9.51 16.27 17.53
CA SER A 405 -8.27 15.98 16.79
C SER A 405 -8.57 15.82 15.31
N VAL A 406 -7.92 16.63 14.49
CA VAL A 406 -8.05 16.63 13.03
C VAL A 406 -6.76 16.08 12.43
N TYR A 407 -6.85 14.95 11.75
CA TYR A 407 -5.74 14.28 11.08
C TYR A 407 -5.72 14.67 9.61
N TRP A 408 -4.78 15.50 9.23
CA TRP A 408 -4.62 15.97 7.86
C TRP A 408 -3.46 15.25 7.19
N PRO A 409 -3.68 14.54 6.07
CA PRO A 409 -2.61 13.79 5.41
C PRO A 409 -1.47 14.70 4.92
N ILE A 410 -0.24 14.26 5.13
CA ILE A 410 0.95 14.90 4.56
C ILE A 410 1.07 14.39 3.12
N ILE A 411 0.76 15.26 2.16
CA ILE A 411 0.94 14.93 0.74
C ILE A 411 2.42 15.24 0.44
N ASN A 412 3.26 14.20 0.41
CA ASN A 412 4.60 14.32 -0.12
C ASN A 412 4.48 14.60 -1.63
N ALA A 413 4.91 15.78 -2.05
CA ALA A 413 4.92 16.23 -3.45
C ALA A 413 5.89 15.42 -4.32
#